data_b6e38671610cd79b7923880c3f8fd5e9
#
_entry.id   b6e38671610cd79b7923880c3f8fd5e9
#
_cell.length_a   1.000
_cell.length_b   1.000
_cell.length_c   1.000
_cell.angle_alpha   90.00
_cell.angle_beta   90.00
_cell.angle_gamma   90.00
#
_symmetry.space_group_name_H-M   'P 1'
#
loop_
_entity.id
_entity.type
_entity.pdbx_description
1 polymer ?
#
loop_
_entity_poly.entity_id
_entity_poly.type
_entity_poly.pdbx_seq_one_letter_code
_entity_poly.pdbx_strand_id
1 'polypeptide(L)'
;WDSQSWTTGSTTGNFTLTGLGSDNFGIVHPASFLNNAGLGGQSPTEQTTLTGGFAGGQSSLIELVDMANASQQVRTTVTLGTAVSGAQFRIFDVDHAAGQFADKVTVTGYYNGVAVYPVLTNGVSNYVLGTSAYGDSTSADGSGNGNLVVTFSAPIDQIVIDYGNHSLAPAN
;
A
#
# COMPACT_ATOMS: atom_id res chain seq x y z
N TRP A 1 11.30 4.94 -1.64
CA TRP A 1 11.86 3.98 -2.63
C TRP A 1 13.01 4.59 -3.44
N ASP A 2 13.14 5.89 -3.56
CA ASP A 2 14.14 6.57 -4.43
C ASP A 2 15.60 6.18 -4.15
N SER A 3 15.90 5.59 -3.01
CA SER A 3 17.25 5.13 -2.62
C SER A 3 17.33 3.61 -2.39
N GLN A 4 16.26 2.90 -2.62
CA GLN A 4 16.16 1.45 -2.47
C GLN A 4 15.74 0.84 -3.82
N SER A 5 15.99 -0.43 -4.02
CA SER A 5 15.54 -1.13 -5.23
C SER A 5 14.79 -2.40 -4.87
N TRP A 6 13.69 -2.64 -5.57
CA TRP A 6 12.89 -3.85 -5.44
C TRP A 6 13.16 -4.81 -6.59
N THR A 7 13.35 -6.09 -6.31
CA THR A 7 13.43 -7.11 -7.37
C THR A 7 12.03 -7.33 -7.93
N THR A 8 11.82 -6.99 -9.19
CA THR A 8 10.56 -7.14 -9.93
C THR A 8 9.96 -8.54 -9.75
N GLY A 9 8.70 -8.61 -9.35
CA GLY A 9 7.97 -9.85 -9.06
C GLY A 9 8.32 -10.52 -7.72
N SER A 10 9.26 -9.99 -6.95
CA SER A 10 9.55 -10.55 -5.62
C SER A 10 8.43 -10.25 -4.64
N THR A 11 8.14 -11.20 -3.76
CA THR A 11 7.23 -11.04 -2.63
C THR A 11 7.96 -10.81 -1.30
N THR A 12 9.28 -10.62 -1.35
CA THR A 12 10.10 -10.30 -0.18
C THR A 12 11.16 -9.27 -0.52
N GLY A 13 11.48 -8.41 0.43
CA GLY A 13 12.56 -7.44 0.33
C GLY A 13 13.23 -7.22 1.68
N ASN A 14 14.54 -6.95 1.66
CA ASN A 14 15.31 -6.63 2.86
C ASN A 14 16.12 -5.36 2.58
N PHE A 15 15.98 -4.38 3.43
CA PHE A 15 16.61 -3.08 3.29
C PHE A 15 17.33 -2.72 4.58
N THR A 16 18.48 -2.05 4.46
CA THR A 16 19.17 -1.48 5.61
C THR A 16 19.04 0.03 5.52
N LEU A 17 18.28 0.61 6.44
CA LEU A 17 18.05 2.04 6.52
C LEU A 17 18.85 2.65 7.68
N THR A 18 19.50 3.78 7.39
CA THR A 18 20.29 4.49 8.41
C THR A 18 19.40 4.91 9.57
N GLY A 19 19.75 4.45 10.78
CA GLY A 19 19.01 4.74 12.00
C GLY A 19 17.83 3.81 12.30
N LEU A 20 17.40 2.98 11.33
CA LEU A 20 16.31 2.00 11.51
C LEU A 20 16.81 0.56 11.57
N GLY A 21 17.99 0.28 11.01
CA GLY A 21 18.54 -1.07 10.96
C GLY A 21 18.07 -1.83 9.73
N SER A 22 17.83 -3.14 9.88
CA SER A 22 17.41 -4.02 8.79
C SER A 22 15.89 -4.15 8.80
N ASP A 23 15.25 -3.61 7.78
CA ASP A 23 13.80 -3.67 7.60
C ASP A 23 13.46 -4.78 6.60
N ASN A 24 12.43 -5.56 6.92
CA ASN A 24 12.03 -6.72 6.14
C ASN A 24 10.60 -6.53 5.62
N PHE A 25 10.41 -6.74 4.33
CA PHE A 25 9.10 -6.78 3.67
C PHE A 25 8.72 -8.21 3.33
N GLY A 26 7.49 -8.58 3.60
CA GLY A 26 6.89 -9.84 3.18
C GLY A 26 5.51 -9.58 2.62
N ILE A 27 5.22 -10.13 1.43
CA ILE A 27 3.92 -9.97 0.75
C ILE A 27 3.30 -11.35 0.58
N VAL A 28 2.10 -11.53 1.14
CA VAL A 28 1.30 -12.76 1.03
C VAL A 28 0.05 -12.47 0.21
N HIS A 29 -0.22 -13.27 -0.78
CA HIS A 29 -1.35 -13.06 -1.70
C HIS A 29 -2.03 -14.38 -2.10
N PRO A 30 -3.36 -14.45 -2.15
CA PRO A 30 -4.12 -15.57 -2.70
C PRO A 30 -4.45 -15.39 -4.19
N ALA A 31 -4.22 -14.19 -4.75
CA ALA A 31 -4.52 -13.80 -6.12
C ALA A 31 -3.26 -13.75 -6.97
N SER A 32 -3.42 -13.65 -8.30
CA SER A 32 -2.29 -13.51 -9.20
C SER A 32 -1.86 -12.06 -9.31
N PHE A 33 -0.57 -11.81 -9.15
CA PHE A 33 0.02 -10.52 -9.49
C PHE A 33 0.09 -10.34 -11.00
N LEU A 34 -0.29 -9.15 -11.46
CA LEU A 34 -0.34 -8.81 -12.87
C LEU A 34 1.00 -8.28 -13.39
N ASN A 35 1.22 -8.46 -14.69
CA ASN A 35 2.33 -7.86 -15.41
C ASN A 35 1.82 -6.65 -16.20
N ASN A 36 2.43 -5.48 -15.98
CA ASN A 36 2.13 -4.27 -16.73
C ASN A 36 3.43 -3.52 -17.05
N ALA A 37 3.85 -3.60 -18.32
CA ALA A 37 5.11 -2.97 -18.77
C ALA A 37 5.12 -1.44 -18.57
N GLY A 38 3.96 -0.78 -18.61
CA GLY A 38 3.83 0.66 -18.32
C GLY A 38 4.02 1.03 -16.85
N LEU A 39 3.93 0.04 -15.97
CA LEU A 39 4.05 0.19 -14.51
C LEU A 39 5.23 -0.60 -13.93
N GLY A 40 6.29 -0.80 -14.71
CA GLY A 40 7.53 -1.43 -14.24
C GLY A 40 7.60 -2.94 -14.43
N GLY A 41 6.59 -3.59 -14.99
CA GLY A 41 6.61 -5.02 -15.34
C GLY A 41 5.78 -5.90 -14.40
N GLN A 42 6.35 -7.03 -13.98
CA GLN A 42 5.67 -7.98 -13.09
C GLN A 42 5.55 -7.41 -11.67
N SER A 43 4.33 -7.19 -11.21
CA SER A 43 4.05 -6.77 -9.83
C SER A 43 4.35 -7.93 -8.84
N PRO A 44 4.78 -7.65 -7.59
CA PRO A 44 5.18 -6.36 -7.06
C PRO A 44 6.45 -5.82 -7.72
N THR A 45 6.48 -4.53 -8.00
CA THR A 45 7.64 -3.90 -8.62
C THR A 45 7.74 -2.42 -8.24
N GLU A 46 8.95 -1.87 -8.34
CA GLU A 46 9.16 -0.43 -8.25
C GLU A 46 8.75 0.26 -9.54
N GLN A 47 8.11 1.42 -9.44
CA GLN A 47 7.64 2.20 -10.59
C GLN A 47 7.62 3.71 -10.28
N THR A 48 7.52 4.53 -11.34
CA THR A 48 7.56 6.01 -11.26
C THR A 48 6.37 6.70 -11.94
N THR A 49 5.36 5.93 -12.36
CA THR A 49 4.17 6.44 -13.06
C THR A 49 3.10 6.90 -12.06
N LEU A 50 2.77 6.05 -11.08
CA LEU A 50 1.83 6.35 -10.02
C LEU A 50 2.58 7.10 -8.91
N THR A 51 2.62 8.42 -9.00
CA THR A 51 3.44 9.27 -8.12
C THR A 51 2.64 9.90 -6.99
N GLY A 52 1.33 9.65 -6.92
CA GLY A 52 0.45 10.30 -5.94
C GLY A 52 0.42 11.83 -6.02
N GLY A 53 0.70 12.41 -7.19
CA GLY A 53 0.75 13.85 -7.42
C GLY A 53 2.06 14.52 -6.98
N PHE A 54 3.07 13.74 -6.60
CA PHE A 54 4.40 14.30 -6.31
C PHE A 54 5.20 14.55 -7.58
N ALA A 55 6.13 15.51 -7.51
CA ALA A 55 7.00 15.85 -8.64
C ALA A 55 7.81 14.63 -9.11
N GLY A 56 8.13 14.60 -10.41
CA GLY A 56 8.80 13.46 -11.05
C GLY A 56 10.08 13.01 -10.36
N GLY A 57 10.38 11.73 -10.48
CA GLY A 57 11.51 11.06 -9.84
C GLY A 57 11.18 10.38 -8.51
N GLN A 58 9.94 10.44 -8.05
CA GLN A 58 9.48 9.66 -6.89
C GLN A 58 9.16 8.23 -7.33
N SER A 59 9.76 7.26 -6.65
CA SER A 59 9.45 5.83 -6.84
C SER A 59 8.43 5.34 -5.80
N SER A 60 7.61 4.39 -6.20
CA SER A 60 6.74 3.64 -5.28
C SER A 60 6.76 2.15 -5.59
N LEU A 61 6.51 1.33 -4.57
CA LEU A 61 6.26 -0.10 -4.76
C LEU A 61 4.79 -0.27 -5.16
N ILE A 62 4.52 -0.90 -6.30
CA ILE A 62 3.17 -1.21 -6.75
C ILE A 62 2.82 -2.68 -6.50
N GLU A 63 1.62 -2.91 -6.03
CA GLU A 63 0.98 -4.22 -5.90
C GLU A 63 -0.25 -4.26 -6.81
N LEU A 64 -0.06 -4.64 -8.06
CA LEU A 64 -1.15 -4.77 -9.05
C LEU A 64 -1.65 -6.22 -9.06
N VAL A 65 -2.91 -6.43 -8.69
CA VAL A 65 -3.46 -7.75 -8.40
C VAL A 65 -4.81 -7.94 -9.08
N ASP A 66 -5.04 -9.13 -9.62
CA ASP A 66 -6.37 -9.59 -10.04
C ASP A 66 -7.01 -10.40 -8.91
N MET A 67 -8.05 -9.84 -8.29
CA MET A 67 -8.77 -10.46 -7.17
C MET A 67 -10.09 -11.04 -7.64
N ALA A 68 -10.29 -12.34 -7.44
CA ALA A 68 -11.51 -13.02 -7.86
C ALA A 68 -12.77 -12.57 -7.10
N ASN A 69 -12.64 -11.99 -5.93
CA ASN A 69 -13.77 -11.51 -5.12
C ASN A 69 -13.30 -10.59 -3.96
N ALA A 70 -14.25 -9.92 -3.30
CA ALA A 70 -14.00 -9.01 -2.20
C ALA A 70 -13.50 -9.67 -0.88
N SER A 71 -13.43 -10.99 -0.80
CA SER A 71 -12.85 -11.68 0.37
C SER A 71 -11.35 -11.95 0.23
N GLN A 72 -10.80 -11.80 -0.97
CA GLN A 72 -9.36 -11.91 -1.20
C GLN A 72 -8.67 -10.61 -0.80
N GLN A 73 -7.47 -10.73 -0.29
CA GLN A 73 -6.62 -9.58 0.05
C GLN A 73 -5.15 -9.95 -0.13
N VAL A 74 -4.34 -8.96 -0.50
CA VAL A 74 -2.89 -9.01 -0.37
C VAL A 74 -2.52 -8.47 0.99
N ARG A 75 -1.61 -9.14 1.69
CA ARG A 75 -1.07 -8.67 2.96
C ARG A 75 0.40 -8.33 2.81
N THR A 76 0.73 -7.07 2.95
CA THR A 76 2.10 -6.60 3.04
C THR A 76 2.47 -6.38 4.51
N THR A 77 3.52 -7.04 4.96
CA THR A 77 4.06 -6.89 6.31
C THR A 77 5.43 -6.25 6.21
N VAL A 78 5.62 -5.14 6.92
CA VAL A 78 6.92 -4.47 7.06
C VAL A 78 7.36 -4.61 8.50
N THR A 79 8.45 -5.33 8.72
CA THR A 79 9.07 -5.45 10.06
C THR A 79 10.27 -4.51 10.12
N LEU A 80 10.26 -3.59 11.07
CA LEU A 80 11.30 -2.59 11.24
C LEU A 80 12.42 -3.14 12.13
N GLY A 81 13.66 -2.86 11.77
CA GLY A 81 14.82 -3.27 12.56
C GLY A 81 14.92 -2.56 13.91
N THR A 82 14.26 -1.41 14.03
CA THR A 82 14.16 -0.65 15.28
C THR A 82 12.78 0.00 15.34
N ALA A 83 12.19 0.05 16.54
CA ALA A 83 10.90 0.70 16.73
C ALA A 83 10.96 2.20 16.42
N VAL A 84 9.95 2.71 15.71
CA VAL A 84 9.85 4.09 15.24
C VAL A 84 8.62 4.76 15.81
N SER A 85 8.78 5.97 16.35
CA SER A 85 7.67 6.86 16.72
C SER A 85 7.46 7.93 15.65
N GLY A 86 6.20 8.31 15.41
CA GLY A 86 5.87 9.35 14.43
C GLY A 86 6.03 8.88 12.98
N ALA A 87 5.99 7.57 12.72
CA ALA A 87 6.08 7.03 11.37
C ALA A 87 4.93 7.54 10.50
N GLN A 88 5.26 8.03 9.31
CA GLN A 88 4.29 8.47 8.31
C GLN A 88 4.68 7.96 6.93
N PHE A 89 3.70 7.47 6.18
CA PHE A 89 3.85 7.11 4.78
C PHE A 89 2.55 7.34 4.00
N ARG A 90 2.60 7.13 2.70
CA ARG A 90 1.43 7.25 1.82
C ARG A 90 1.21 5.99 1.03
N ILE A 91 -0.05 5.68 0.82
CA ILE A 91 -0.52 4.69 -0.15
C ILE A 91 -1.21 5.49 -1.24
N PHE A 92 -0.82 5.26 -2.49
CA PHE A 92 -1.35 5.96 -3.65
C PHE A 92 -2.45 5.15 -4.30
N ASP A 93 -3.31 5.83 -5.05
CA ASP A 93 -4.27 5.23 -5.98
C ASP A 93 -5.29 4.30 -5.28
N VAL A 94 -5.72 4.69 -4.09
CA VAL A 94 -6.85 4.06 -3.41
C VAL A 94 -8.12 4.69 -3.95
N ASP A 95 -8.78 4.00 -4.92
CA ASP A 95 -9.88 4.56 -5.64
C ASP A 95 -10.93 3.51 -6.08
N HIS A 96 -11.91 3.89 -6.90
CA HIS A 96 -12.96 3.03 -7.41
C HIS A 96 -13.27 3.35 -8.86
N ALA A 97 -13.24 2.34 -9.72
CA ALA A 97 -13.75 2.43 -11.08
C ALA A 97 -14.97 1.52 -11.26
N ALA A 98 -16.13 2.12 -11.51
CA ALA A 98 -17.40 1.40 -11.60
C ALA A 98 -17.36 0.26 -12.61
N GLY A 99 -17.75 -0.95 -12.19
CA GLY A 99 -17.72 -2.13 -13.02
C GLY A 99 -16.33 -2.74 -13.25
N GLN A 100 -15.30 -2.28 -12.56
CA GLN A 100 -13.93 -2.79 -12.66
C GLN A 100 -13.39 -3.21 -11.28
N PHE A 101 -13.19 -2.26 -10.38
CA PHE A 101 -12.63 -2.51 -9.05
C PHE A 101 -13.15 -1.49 -8.03
N ALA A 102 -12.96 -1.79 -6.77
CA ALA A 102 -13.20 -0.85 -5.67
C ALA A 102 -12.23 -1.17 -4.53
N ASP A 103 -11.24 -0.34 -4.36
CA ASP A 103 -10.13 -0.57 -3.45
C ASP A 103 -10.56 -0.47 -1.99
N LYS A 104 -9.99 -1.37 -1.19
CA LYS A 104 -10.03 -1.31 0.27
C LYS A 104 -8.63 -1.52 0.81
N VAL A 105 -8.17 -0.60 1.64
CA VAL A 105 -6.90 -0.70 2.34
C VAL A 105 -7.15 -0.64 3.84
N THR A 106 -6.63 -1.61 4.57
CA THR A 106 -6.65 -1.62 6.04
C THR A 106 -5.22 -1.58 6.56
N VAL A 107 -4.92 -0.69 7.51
CA VAL A 107 -3.57 -0.55 8.07
C VAL A 107 -3.59 -0.77 9.58
N THR A 108 -2.67 -1.63 10.05
CA THR A 108 -2.45 -1.85 11.49
C THR A 108 -0.94 -1.84 11.76
N GLY A 109 -0.52 -1.08 12.76
CA GLY A 109 0.82 -1.17 13.32
C GLY A 109 0.85 -2.13 14.50
N TYR A 110 2.05 -2.55 14.86
CA TYR A 110 2.29 -3.31 16.09
C TYR A 110 3.52 -2.75 16.80
N TYR A 111 3.51 -2.83 18.12
CA TYR A 111 4.67 -2.61 18.97
C TYR A 111 4.77 -3.73 20.01
N ASN A 112 5.84 -4.50 19.97
CA ASN A 112 6.01 -5.71 20.79
C ASN A 112 4.80 -6.67 20.68
N GLY A 113 4.24 -6.83 19.49
CA GLY A 113 3.08 -7.69 19.22
C GLY A 113 1.73 -7.11 19.65
N VAL A 114 1.67 -5.90 20.21
CA VAL A 114 0.42 -5.22 20.58
C VAL A 114 0.02 -4.27 19.45
N ALA A 115 -1.26 -4.35 19.04
CA ALA A 115 -1.78 -3.52 17.94
C ALA A 115 -1.74 -2.03 18.28
N VAL A 116 -1.27 -1.23 17.31
CA VAL A 116 -1.21 0.23 17.32
C VAL A 116 -1.95 0.73 16.09
N TYR A 117 -2.99 1.49 16.28
CA TYR A 117 -3.81 1.97 15.16
C TYR A 117 -3.35 3.33 14.67
N PRO A 118 -3.18 3.51 13.34
CA PRO A 118 -2.82 4.79 12.77
C PRO A 118 -4.01 5.76 12.72
N VAL A 119 -3.70 7.04 12.57
CA VAL A 119 -4.62 8.02 11.99
C VAL A 119 -4.49 7.92 10.48
N LEU A 120 -5.62 7.71 9.79
CA LEU A 120 -5.74 7.70 8.36
C LEU A 120 -6.33 9.03 7.88
N THR A 121 -5.70 9.64 6.88
CA THR A 121 -6.24 10.84 6.22
C THR A 121 -6.47 10.53 4.74
N ASN A 122 -7.72 10.58 4.32
CA ASN A 122 -8.15 10.25 2.96
C ASN A 122 -7.87 11.37 1.96
N GLY A 123 -7.77 10.99 0.69
CA GLY A 123 -7.81 11.88 -0.46
C GLY A 123 -9.26 12.23 -0.86
N VAL A 124 -9.42 12.72 -2.10
CA VAL A 124 -10.74 13.08 -2.66
C VAL A 124 -11.50 11.85 -3.13
N SER A 125 -10.79 10.83 -3.65
CA SER A 125 -11.36 9.64 -4.30
C SER A 125 -11.54 8.45 -3.35
N ASN A 126 -11.38 8.66 -2.04
CA ASN A 126 -11.58 7.64 -1.02
C ASN A 126 -12.09 8.24 0.29
N TYR A 127 -12.63 7.40 1.15
CA TYR A 127 -13.06 7.78 2.50
C TYR A 127 -12.51 6.80 3.54
N VAL A 128 -12.44 7.24 4.79
CA VAL A 128 -11.93 6.43 5.91
C VAL A 128 -13.07 6.02 6.84
N LEU A 129 -13.08 4.74 7.22
CA LEU A 129 -13.94 4.21 8.27
C LEU A 129 -13.12 3.29 9.19
N GLY A 130 -12.90 3.73 10.42
CA GLY A 130 -12.05 3.03 11.38
C GLY A 130 -10.58 2.99 10.92
N THR A 131 -10.03 1.81 10.78
CA THR A 131 -8.65 1.56 10.32
C THR A 131 -8.56 1.23 8.83
N SER A 132 -9.62 1.47 8.07
CA SER A 132 -9.69 1.15 6.64
C SER A 132 -10.04 2.39 5.81
N ALA A 133 -9.45 2.48 4.63
CA ALA A 133 -9.84 3.40 3.56
C ALA A 133 -10.53 2.63 2.44
N TYR A 134 -11.49 3.26 1.80
CA TYR A 134 -12.34 2.70 0.76
C TYR A 134 -12.38 3.66 -0.42
N GLY A 135 -12.09 3.18 -1.63
CA GLY A 135 -12.28 3.93 -2.86
C GLY A 135 -13.76 4.19 -3.12
N ASP A 136 -14.13 5.40 -3.52
CA ASP A 136 -15.51 5.79 -3.82
C ASP A 136 -15.68 6.48 -5.18
N SER A 137 -14.60 6.99 -5.76
CA SER A 137 -14.59 7.60 -7.09
C SER A 137 -13.24 7.40 -7.77
N THR A 138 -13.18 7.54 -9.09
CA THR A 138 -11.97 7.33 -9.88
C THR A 138 -10.93 8.42 -9.62
N SER A 139 -9.69 8.03 -9.45
CA SER A 139 -8.51 8.88 -9.45
C SER A 139 -7.74 8.71 -10.76
N ALA A 140 -7.11 9.77 -11.24
CA ALA A 140 -6.16 9.65 -12.34
C ALA A 140 -4.79 9.23 -11.80
N ASP A 141 -4.10 8.39 -12.57
CA ASP A 141 -2.73 7.94 -12.33
C ASP A 141 -1.81 9.08 -11.92
N GLY A 142 -1.00 9.31 -11.27
CA GLY A 142 -0.21 10.52 -10.97
C GLY A 142 -0.96 11.67 -10.29
N SER A 143 -2.23 11.49 -9.91
CA SER A 143 -3.00 12.45 -9.11
C SER A 143 -2.86 12.14 -7.62
N GLY A 144 -2.97 13.16 -6.78
CA GLY A 144 -3.04 13.00 -5.32
C GLY A 144 -4.43 12.65 -4.79
N ASN A 145 -5.46 12.54 -5.64
CA ASN A 145 -6.84 12.34 -5.23
C ASN A 145 -7.09 10.98 -4.58
N GLY A 146 -6.40 9.94 -5.04
CA GLY A 146 -6.44 8.59 -4.48
C GLY A 146 -5.47 8.37 -3.31
N ASN A 147 -4.79 9.39 -2.80
CA ASN A 147 -3.83 9.20 -1.72
C ASN A 147 -4.50 8.90 -0.38
N LEU A 148 -3.89 8.00 0.36
CA LEU A 148 -4.15 7.76 1.77
C LEU A 148 -2.88 8.08 2.57
N VAL A 149 -2.95 9.02 3.51
CA VAL A 149 -1.84 9.30 4.44
C VAL A 149 -2.04 8.47 5.71
N VAL A 150 -1.02 7.71 6.07
CA VAL A 150 -0.99 6.87 7.27
C VAL A 150 -0.03 7.49 8.28
N THR A 151 -0.48 7.76 9.49
CA THR A 151 0.35 8.38 10.55
C THR A 151 0.22 7.60 11.86
N PHE A 152 1.35 7.13 12.39
CA PHE A 152 1.45 6.53 13.71
C PHE A 152 2.05 7.53 14.69
N SER A 153 1.31 7.88 15.74
CA SER A 153 1.82 8.75 16.82
C SER A 153 2.58 7.96 17.90
N ALA A 154 2.21 6.71 18.11
CA ALA A 154 2.88 5.81 19.07
C ALA A 154 3.99 5.01 18.37
N PRO A 155 4.96 4.43 19.14
CA PRO A 155 5.98 3.56 18.59
C PRO A 155 5.39 2.35 17.88
N ILE A 156 6.01 1.95 16.76
CA ILE A 156 5.71 0.71 16.02
C ILE A 156 7.01 0.01 15.64
N ASP A 157 7.01 -1.31 15.64
CA ASP A 157 8.09 -2.17 15.13
C ASP A 157 7.63 -3.04 13.94
N GLN A 158 6.32 -3.03 13.64
CA GLN A 158 5.77 -3.71 12.48
C GLN A 158 4.58 -2.93 11.93
N ILE A 159 4.41 -2.99 10.59
CA ILE A 159 3.24 -2.48 9.87
C ILE A 159 2.65 -3.62 9.07
N VAL A 160 1.34 -3.76 9.12
CA VAL A 160 0.57 -4.67 8.27
C VAL A 160 -0.39 -3.83 7.43
N ILE A 161 -0.35 -4.02 6.12
CA ILE A 161 -1.25 -3.40 5.14
C ILE A 161 -2.00 -4.54 4.46
N ASP A 162 -3.31 -4.56 4.62
CA ASP A 162 -4.21 -5.46 3.89
C ASP A 162 -4.89 -4.67 2.76
N TYR A 163 -4.61 -5.06 1.51
CA TYR A 163 -5.19 -4.49 0.30
C TYR A 163 -6.14 -5.49 -0.34
N GLY A 164 -7.32 -5.05 -0.71
CA GLY A 164 -8.34 -5.86 -1.34
C GLY A 164 -9.44 -5.03 -1.98
N ASN A 165 -10.50 -5.69 -2.41
CA ASN A 165 -11.71 -5.04 -2.88
C ASN A 165 -12.74 -4.88 -1.76
N HIS A 166 -13.68 -3.95 -1.91
CA HIS A 166 -14.89 -3.85 -1.08
C HIS A 166 -16.17 -4.10 -1.90
N SER A 167 -17.32 -3.97 -1.26
CA SER A 167 -18.63 -4.39 -1.82
C SER A 167 -19.08 -3.67 -3.09
N LEU A 168 -18.43 -2.58 -3.51
CA LEU A 168 -18.72 -1.90 -4.78
C LEU A 168 -17.97 -2.52 -5.97
N ALA A 169 -16.95 -3.36 -5.73
CA ALA A 169 -16.27 -4.09 -6.79
C ALA A 169 -17.25 -5.09 -7.43
N PRO A 170 -17.19 -5.30 -8.76
CA PRO A 170 -17.99 -6.33 -9.40
C PRO A 170 -17.63 -7.71 -8.86
N ALA A 171 -18.60 -8.62 -8.86
CA ALA A 171 -18.31 -10.03 -8.67
C ALA A 171 -17.70 -10.57 -9.99
N ASN A 172 -16.51 -11.17 -9.91
CA ASN A 172 -15.87 -11.86 -11.01
C ASN A 172 -16.37 -13.31 -11.07
#